data_88193a0f9ecdad39f55a408c0f302f30
#
_entry.id   88193a0f9ecdad39f55a408c0f302f30
#
_cell.length_a   1.000
_cell.length_b   1.000
_cell.length_c   1.000
_cell.angle_alpha   90.00
_cell.angle_beta   90.00
_cell.angle_gamma   90.00
#
_symmetry.space_group_name_H-M   'P 1'
#
loop_
_entity.id
_entity.type
_entity.pdbx_description
1 polymer ?
#
loop_
_entity_poly.entity_id
_entity_poly.type
_entity_poly.pdbx_seq_one_letter_code
_entity_poly.pdbx_strand_id
1 'polypeptide(L)'
;MKALKIFEEAYEKEVIEKNFSRREALTRGLGLGLKTALAAVPFGLLDALENKAQAAPSTPDIIKILNYALTLEYLEDTFYKQGLATPGLIAAGDMNIFMQISKHETAHVALLITTITALGGTPAAPPTFDFTAGGKFPDVFTSYQRFMGLSAAFEDLGVRAYKGQMLNLAGAKEVLYAALNIHSVEARHAAEVRRLRGSKGWINFAEADGLPGFIYDGEENVVQLGIDVTKVTTVSYGAVTQAFDEPLSMPPVMQIVGPFIQ
;
A
#
# COMPACT_ATOMS: atom_id res chain seq x y z
N MET A 1 22.31 16.76 16.64
CA MET A 1 23.04 15.52 17.00
C MET A 1 22.87 15.07 18.46
N LYS A 2 22.82 15.95 19.48
CA LYS A 2 22.61 15.53 20.89
C LYS A 2 21.20 14.99 21.19
N ALA A 3 20.16 15.55 20.60
CA ALA A 3 18.77 15.13 20.85
C ALA A 3 18.44 13.73 20.28
N LEU A 4 19.01 13.38 19.13
CA LEU A 4 18.83 12.06 18.51
C LEU A 4 19.46 10.94 19.35
N LYS A 5 20.66 11.17 19.91
CA LYS A 5 21.34 10.22 20.81
C LYS A 5 20.57 9.96 22.10
N ILE A 6 19.93 10.99 22.65
CA ILE A 6 19.11 10.86 23.87
C ILE A 6 17.85 10.03 23.59
N PHE A 7 17.29 10.15 22.38
CA PHE A 7 16.14 9.34 21.95
C PHE A 7 16.53 7.88 21.69
N GLU A 8 17.68 7.63 21.07
CA GLU A 8 18.21 6.26 20.84
C GLU A 8 18.56 5.59 22.17
N GLU A 9 19.26 6.25 23.08
CA GLU A 9 19.61 5.71 24.41
C GLU A 9 18.39 5.45 25.29
N ALA A 10 17.35 6.32 25.23
CA ALA A 10 16.10 6.12 25.95
C ALA A 10 15.28 4.95 25.37
N TYR A 11 15.23 4.84 24.04
CA TYR A 11 14.53 3.76 23.34
C TYR A 11 15.19 2.41 23.56
N GLU A 12 16.53 2.32 23.46
CA GLU A 12 17.27 1.08 23.73
C GLU A 12 17.13 0.64 25.19
N LYS A 13 17.18 1.56 26.15
CA LYS A 13 17.05 1.24 27.57
C LYS A 13 15.65 0.76 27.95
N GLU A 14 14.61 1.26 27.33
CA GLU A 14 13.22 0.88 27.62
C GLU A 14 12.79 -0.42 26.89
N VAL A 15 13.36 -0.70 25.73
CA VAL A 15 13.05 -1.89 24.93
C VAL A 15 13.88 -3.11 25.35
N ILE A 16 15.13 -2.94 25.80
CA ILE A 16 16.04 -4.04 26.15
C ILE A 16 15.85 -4.54 27.60
N GLU A 17 15.43 -3.68 28.53
CA GLU A 17 15.31 -4.09 29.95
C GLU A 17 13.98 -4.74 30.35
N LYS A 18 12.97 -4.80 29.46
CA LYS A 18 11.68 -5.42 29.76
C LYS A 18 11.25 -6.39 28.67
N ASN A 19 11.54 -7.66 28.85
CA ASN A 19 10.82 -8.75 28.18
C ASN A 19 9.34 -8.72 28.61
N PHE A 20 8.56 -7.81 28.04
CA PHE A 20 7.11 -7.84 28.21
C PHE A 20 6.55 -9.01 27.40
N SER A 21 5.87 -9.92 28.06
CA SER A 21 5.03 -10.87 27.32
C SER A 21 3.97 -10.08 26.53
N ARG A 22 3.58 -10.58 25.37
CA ARG A 22 2.51 -9.96 24.53
C ARG A 22 1.24 -9.71 25.33
N ARG A 23 1.00 -10.53 26.35
CA ARG A 23 -0.13 -10.44 27.28
C ARG A 23 -0.03 -9.23 28.22
N GLU A 24 1.15 -8.89 28.70
CA GLU A 24 1.38 -7.71 29.56
C GLU A 24 1.32 -6.39 28.79
N ALA A 25 1.74 -6.36 27.52
CA ALA A 25 1.58 -5.19 26.65
C ALA A 25 0.12 -4.86 26.41
N LEU A 26 -0.72 -5.88 26.17
CA LEU A 26 -2.17 -5.73 26.02
C LEU A 26 -2.87 -5.28 27.32
N THR A 27 -2.50 -5.82 28.47
CA THR A 27 -3.15 -5.48 29.74
C THR A 27 -2.74 -4.11 30.28
N ARG A 28 -1.54 -3.59 29.97
CA ARG A 28 -1.08 -2.26 30.42
C ARG A 28 -1.51 -1.13 29.48
N GLY A 29 -1.63 -1.38 28.16
CA GLY A 29 -2.21 -0.43 27.20
C GLY A 29 -3.68 -0.11 27.47
N LEU A 30 -4.40 -1.01 28.15
CA LEU A 30 -5.81 -0.86 28.53
C LEU A 30 -6.03 -0.09 29.84
N GLY A 31 -4.96 0.28 30.55
CA GLY A 31 -5.03 0.91 31.89
C GLY A 31 -5.34 2.42 31.92
N LEU A 32 -5.27 3.11 30.79
CA LEU A 32 -5.47 4.56 30.70
C LEU A 32 -6.64 4.88 29.74
N GLY A 33 -7.84 4.83 30.23
CA GLY A 33 -8.96 5.59 29.64
C GLY A 33 -9.99 4.83 28.79
N LEU A 34 -9.88 3.51 28.59
CA LEU A 34 -10.86 2.75 27.77
C LEU A 34 -11.65 1.71 28.58
N LYS A 35 -12.16 2.11 29.74
CA LYS A 35 -12.92 1.15 30.61
C LYS A 35 -14.35 0.84 30.16
N THR A 36 -14.86 1.40 29.08
CA THR A 36 -16.28 1.27 28.72
C THR A 36 -16.61 0.68 27.35
N ALA A 37 -15.65 0.47 26.45
CA ALA A 37 -15.95 -0.03 25.09
C ALA A 37 -15.45 -1.46 24.79
N LEU A 38 -14.68 -2.09 25.67
CA LEU A 38 -14.06 -3.40 25.40
C LEU A 38 -14.83 -4.60 25.96
N ALA A 39 -16.04 -4.40 26.51
CA ALA A 39 -16.85 -5.48 27.09
C ALA A 39 -17.53 -6.40 26.06
N ALA A 40 -17.32 -6.20 24.76
CA ALA A 40 -18.05 -6.93 23.71
C ALA A 40 -17.16 -7.53 22.59
N VAL A 41 -15.84 -7.59 22.75
CA VAL A 41 -15.03 -8.39 21.81
C VAL A 41 -15.11 -9.85 22.26
N PRO A 42 -15.72 -10.76 21.49
CA PRO A 42 -15.77 -12.17 21.88
C PRO A 42 -14.34 -12.69 21.99
N PHE A 43 -13.96 -13.22 23.15
CA PHE A 43 -12.64 -13.83 23.41
C PHE A 43 -12.24 -14.88 22.35
N GLY A 44 -13.21 -15.50 21.69
CA GLY A 44 -13.00 -16.45 20.60
C GLY A 44 -12.39 -15.86 19.33
N LEU A 45 -12.45 -14.54 19.11
CA LEU A 45 -11.81 -13.92 17.93
C LEU A 45 -10.30 -13.77 18.11
N LEU A 46 -9.84 -13.53 19.33
CA LEU A 46 -8.41 -13.51 19.67
C LEU A 46 -7.79 -14.91 19.57
N ASP A 47 -8.50 -15.95 20.03
CA ASP A 47 -8.08 -17.34 19.89
C ASP A 47 -8.04 -17.78 18.41
N ALA A 48 -8.95 -17.28 17.56
CA ALA A 48 -8.93 -17.57 16.14
C ALA A 48 -7.74 -16.90 15.40
N LEU A 49 -7.23 -15.78 15.91
CA LEU A 49 -6.02 -15.12 15.42
C LEU A 49 -4.73 -15.79 15.93
N GLU A 50 -4.76 -16.35 17.16
CA GLU A 50 -3.61 -17.08 17.71
C GLU A 50 -3.45 -18.50 17.14
N ASN A 51 -4.54 -19.15 16.73
CA ASN A 51 -4.54 -20.56 16.29
C ASN A 51 -4.30 -20.76 14.78
N LYS A 52 -4.21 -19.71 13.97
CA LYS A 52 -3.59 -19.78 12.66
C LYS A 52 -2.12 -19.37 12.77
N ALA A 53 -1.29 -20.22 13.35
CA ALA A 53 0.12 -20.26 13.01
C ALA A 53 0.18 -20.56 11.51
N GLN A 54 0.09 -19.51 10.67
CA GLN A 54 0.24 -19.66 9.24
C GLN A 54 1.68 -20.18 9.05
N ALA A 55 1.82 -21.36 8.46
CA ALA A 55 3.13 -21.88 8.13
C ALA A 55 3.89 -20.80 7.38
N ALA A 56 5.17 -20.59 7.70
CA ALA A 56 5.98 -19.61 6.99
C ALA A 56 5.87 -19.90 5.49
N PRO A 57 5.66 -18.86 4.64
CA PRO A 57 5.54 -19.06 3.21
C PRO A 57 6.81 -19.74 2.67
N SER A 58 6.67 -20.64 1.72
CA SER A 58 7.81 -21.25 1.05
C SER A 58 8.59 -20.20 0.25
N THR A 59 9.88 -20.42 0.03
CA THR A 59 10.69 -19.54 -0.84
C THR A 59 10.07 -19.35 -2.23
N PRO A 60 9.55 -20.39 -2.92
CA PRO A 60 8.82 -20.21 -4.18
C PRO A 60 7.59 -19.31 -4.07
N ASP A 61 6.83 -19.38 -2.99
CA ASP A 61 5.66 -18.51 -2.79
C ASP A 61 6.10 -17.05 -2.59
N ILE A 62 7.16 -16.83 -1.82
CA ILE A 62 7.75 -15.49 -1.63
C ILE A 62 8.20 -14.92 -3.00
N ILE A 63 8.95 -15.70 -3.79
CA ILE A 63 9.42 -15.29 -5.12
C ILE A 63 8.24 -14.95 -6.04
N LYS A 64 7.15 -15.73 -5.99
CA LYS A 64 5.93 -15.44 -6.75
C LYS A 64 5.32 -14.11 -6.35
N ILE A 65 5.22 -13.82 -5.04
CA ILE A 65 4.69 -12.53 -4.54
C ILE A 65 5.60 -11.38 -4.96
N LEU A 66 6.91 -11.54 -4.84
CA LEU A 66 7.86 -10.50 -5.24
C LEU A 66 7.85 -10.24 -6.75
N ASN A 67 7.71 -11.27 -7.60
CA ASN A 67 7.57 -11.09 -9.04
C ASN A 67 6.23 -10.42 -9.42
N TYR A 68 5.17 -10.70 -8.68
CA TYR A 68 3.92 -9.96 -8.83
C TYR A 68 4.10 -8.48 -8.48
N ALA A 69 4.71 -8.15 -7.34
CA ALA A 69 5.02 -6.78 -6.98
C ALA A 69 5.92 -6.12 -8.04
N LEU A 70 6.98 -6.81 -8.49
CA LEU A 70 7.89 -6.32 -9.52
C LEU A 70 7.19 -5.97 -10.83
N THR A 71 6.12 -6.69 -11.19
CA THR A 71 5.33 -6.37 -12.39
C THR A 71 4.58 -5.04 -12.22
N LEU A 72 4.07 -4.74 -11.03
CA LEU A 72 3.41 -3.47 -10.73
C LEU A 72 4.42 -2.33 -10.70
N GLU A 73 5.56 -2.50 -10.04
CA GLU A 73 6.62 -1.49 -10.02
C GLU A 73 7.18 -1.19 -11.41
N TYR A 74 7.30 -2.19 -12.30
CA TYR A 74 7.66 -1.95 -13.70
C TYR A 74 6.62 -1.11 -14.44
N LEU A 75 5.34 -1.32 -14.16
CA LEU A 75 4.27 -0.54 -14.76
C LEU A 75 4.39 0.93 -14.33
N GLU A 76 4.56 1.19 -13.03
CA GLU A 76 4.66 2.53 -12.48
C GLU A 76 5.97 3.23 -12.91
N ASP A 77 7.11 2.57 -12.80
CA ASP A 77 8.41 3.09 -13.23
C ASP A 77 8.41 3.47 -14.73
N THR A 78 7.84 2.61 -15.58
CA THR A 78 7.73 2.87 -17.01
C THR A 78 6.78 4.01 -17.31
N PHE A 79 5.64 4.06 -16.62
CA PHE A 79 4.63 5.10 -16.77
C PHE A 79 5.17 6.48 -16.44
N TYR A 80 5.83 6.63 -15.29
CA TYR A 80 6.41 7.91 -14.90
C TYR A 80 7.57 8.34 -15.78
N LYS A 81 8.45 7.41 -16.19
CA LYS A 81 9.53 7.72 -17.14
C LYS A 81 8.99 8.22 -18.48
N GLN A 82 7.94 7.60 -18.99
CA GLN A 82 7.31 8.04 -20.24
C GLN A 82 6.63 9.40 -20.08
N GLY A 83 5.91 9.62 -18.98
CA GLY A 83 5.27 10.91 -18.67
C GLY A 83 6.29 12.04 -18.56
N LEU A 84 7.39 11.83 -17.85
CA LEU A 84 8.47 12.79 -17.68
C LEU A 84 9.23 13.08 -19.00
N ALA A 85 9.34 12.09 -19.88
CA ALA A 85 9.96 12.24 -21.19
C ALA A 85 9.06 12.93 -22.22
N THR A 86 7.77 13.13 -21.92
CA THR A 86 6.81 13.75 -22.83
C THR A 86 6.81 15.27 -22.67
N PRO A 87 7.32 16.04 -23.62
CA PRO A 87 7.43 17.49 -23.50
C PRO A 87 6.07 18.15 -23.32
N GLY A 88 5.95 19.01 -22.31
CA GLY A 88 4.75 19.81 -22.06
C GLY A 88 3.55 19.04 -21.47
N LEU A 89 3.68 17.75 -21.18
CA LEU A 89 2.63 16.97 -20.52
C LEU A 89 2.44 17.45 -19.08
N ILE A 90 3.50 17.43 -18.28
CA ILE A 90 3.43 17.73 -16.83
C ILE A 90 3.60 19.23 -16.64
N ALA A 91 2.72 19.81 -15.79
CA ALA A 91 2.84 21.22 -15.42
C ALA A 91 4.20 21.51 -14.74
N ALA A 92 4.83 22.64 -15.08
CA ALA A 92 6.17 22.96 -14.59
C ALA A 92 6.26 22.99 -13.04
N GLY A 93 5.20 23.40 -12.36
CA GLY A 93 5.14 23.43 -10.89
C GLY A 93 5.15 22.03 -10.25
N ASP A 94 4.66 21.02 -10.97
CA ASP A 94 4.47 19.66 -10.44
C ASP A 94 5.59 18.70 -10.90
N MET A 95 6.43 19.13 -11.84
CA MET A 95 7.50 18.33 -12.43
C MET A 95 8.39 17.66 -11.37
N ASN A 96 8.78 18.39 -10.31
CA ASN A 96 9.65 17.85 -9.27
C ASN A 96 8.99 16.74 -8.46
N ILE A 97 7.67 16.77 -8.31
CA ILE A 97 6.89 15.74 -7.61
C ILE A 97 6.97 14.44 -8.39
N PHE A 98 6.62 14.47 -9.69
CA PHE A 98 6.68 13.28 -10.54
C PHE A 98 8.10 12.76 -10.76
N MET A 99 9.11 13.65 -10.83
CA MET A 99 10.52 13.24 -10.84
C MET A 99 10.90 12.49 -9.54
N GLN A 100 10.37 12.90 -8.39
CA GLN A 100 10.67 12.24 -7.14
C GLN A 100 9.97 10.88 -7.06
N ILE A 101 8.69 10.79 -7.44
CA ILE A 101 7.96 9.53 -7.52
C ILE A 101 8.71 8.56 -8.44
N SER A 102 9.02 8.94 -9.67
CA SER A 102 9.76 8.09 -10.63
C SER A 102 11.09 7.55 -10.09
N LYS A 103 11.81 8.32 -9.26
CA LYS A 103 13.04 7.84 -8.61
C LYS A 103 12.74 6.78 -7.55
N HIS A 104 11.62 6.90 -6.84
CA HIS A 104 11.22 5.92 -5.85
C HIS A 104 10.85 4.61 -6.55
N GLU A 105 10.05 4.64 -7.63
CA GLU A 105 9.68 3.43 -8.39
C GLU A 105 10.92 2.73 -8.98
N THR A 106 11.88 3.49 -9.49
CA THR A 106 13.15 2.91 -9.94
C THR A 106 13.90 2.21 -8.79
N ALA A 107 13.84 2.75 -7.57
CA ALA A 107 14.47 2.13 -6.39
C ALA A 107 13.70 0.88 -5.92
N HIS A 108 12.37 0.90 -5.98
CA HIS A 108 11.52 -0.26 -5.67
C HIS A 108 11.81 -1.42 -6.63
N VAL A 109 11.83 -1.17 -7.93
CA VAL A 109 12.23 -2.16 -8.97
C VAL A 109 13.60 -2.75 -8.65
N ALA A 110 14.60 -1.93 -8.38
CA ALA A 110 15.96 -2.40 -8.09
C ALA A 110 16.03 -3.28 -6.83
N LEU A 111 15.30 -2.91 -5.78
CA LEU A 111 15.20 -3.69 -4.55
C LEU A 111 14.56 -5.07 -4.81
N LEU A 112 13.44 -5.11 -5.53
CA LEU A 112 12.74 -6.35 -5.82
C LEU A 112 13.57 -7.32 -6.67
N ILE A 113 14.22 -6.82 -7.73
CA ILE A 113 15.14 -7.62 -8.56
C ILE A 113 16.25 -8.22 -7.69
N THR A 114 16.89 -7.40 -6.85
CA THR A 114 17.97 -7.83 -5.97
C THR A 114 17.48 -8.88 -4.98
N THR A 115 16.32 -8.68 -4.36
CA THR A 115 15.74 -9.59 -3.39
C THR A 115 15.37 -10.93 -4.01
N ILE A 116 14.70 -10.94 -5.17
CA ILE A 116 14.35 -12.16 -5.89
C ILE A 116 15.61 -12.97 -6.22
N THR A 117 16.65 -12.29 -6.74
CA THR A 117 17.92 -12.93 -7.08
C THR A 117 18.61 -13.51 -5.84
N ALA A 118 18.64 -12.78 -4.72
CA ALA A 118 19.22 -13.23 -3.46
C ALA A 118 18.49 -14.45 -2.88
N LEU A 119 17.20 -14.59 -3.14
CA LEU A 119 16.41 -15.78 -2.77
C LEU A 119 16.60 -16.96 -3.73
N GLY A 120 17.44 -16.82 -4.76
CA GLY A 120 17.68 -17.85 -5.78
C GLY A 120 16.58 -17.92 -6.85
N GLY A 121 15.71 -16.92 -6.91
CA GLY A 121 14.68 -16.81 -7.94
C GLY A 121 15.17 -16.09 -9.19
N THR A 122 14.34 -16.14 -10.24
CA THR A 122 14.55 -15.37 -11.47
C THR A 122 13.58 -14.17 -11.45
N PRO A 123 14.08 -12.93 -11.46
CA PRO A 123 13.21 -11.75 -11.62
C PRO A 123 12.46 -11.82 -12.95
N ALA A 124 11.17 -11.49 -12.90
CA ALA A 124 10.37 -11.34 -14.13
C ALA A 124 11.01 -10.26 -15.02
N ALA A 125 11.02 -10.51 -16.33
CA ALA A 125 11.39 -9.49 -17.28
C ALA A 125 10.32 -8.39 -17.31
N PRO A 126 10.69 -7.10 -17.53
CA PRO A 126 9.71 -6.04 -17.67
C PRO A 126 8.80 -6.32 -18.88
N PRO A 127 7.47 -6.32 -18.68
CA PRO A 127 6.53 -6.44 -19.80
C PRO A 127 6.61 -5.22 -20.74
N THR A 128 6.08 -5.38 -21.94
CA THR A 128 5.70 -4.22 -22.77
C THR A 128 4.37 -3.66 -22.25
N PHE A 129 4.28 -2.34 -22.09
CA PHE A 129 3.08 -1.69 -21.60
C PHE A 129 2.39 -0.86 -22.69
N ASP A 130 1.06 -0.97 -22.76
CA ASP A 130 0.18 -0.07 -23.49
C ASP A 130 -0.65 0.77 -22.51
N PHE A 131 -0.17 1.95 -22.19
CA PHE A 131 -0.88 2.84 -21.26
C PHE A 131 -2.18 3.42 -21.82
N THR A 132 -2.47 3.19 -23.09
CA THR A 132 -3.79 3.47 -23.64
C THR A 132 -4.83 2.42 -23.25
N ALA A 133 -4.41 1.27 -22.71
CA ALA A 133 -5.24 0.11 -22.38
C ALA A 133 -6.14 -0.30 -23.56
N GLY A 134 -5.53 -0.50 -24.73
CA GLY A 134 -6.26 -0.83 -25.96
C GLY A 134 -7.12 0.31 -26.48
N GLY A 135 -6.69 1.56 -26.25
CA GLY A 135 -7.39 2.76 -26.71
C GLY A 135 -8.46 3.29 -25.77
N LYS A 136 -8.59 2.76 -24.54
CA LYS A 136 -9.50 3.32 -23.51
C LYS A 136 -9.03 4.66 -22.98
N PHE A 137 -7.73 4.90 -22.96
CA PHE A 137 -7.08 6.13 -22.51
C PHE A 137 -6.16 6.69 -23.61
N PRO A 138 -6.69 7.07 -24.79
CA PRO A 138 -5.88 7.42 -25.94
C PRO A 138 -5.07 8.69 -25.74
N ASP A 139 -5.45 9.52 -24.77
CA ASP A 139 -4.89 10.82 -24.43
C ASP A 139 -4.00 10.82 -23.19
N VAL A 140 -3.57 9.64 -22.70
CA VAL A 140 -2.84 9.51 -21.42
C VAL A 140 -1.55 10.34 -21.36
N PHE A 141 -0.84 10.47 -22.47
CA PHE A 141 0.40 11.26 -22.57
C PHE A 141 0.24 12.58 -23.34
N THR A 142 -1.00 13.00 -23.60
CA THR A 142 -1.30 14.30 -24.21
C THR A 142 -2.22 15.16 -23.34
N SER A 143 -2.85 14.58 -22.33
CA SER A 143 -3.68 15.25 -21.35
C SER A 143 -3.10 15.08 -19.94
N TYR A 144 -2.66 16.18 -19.32
CA TYR A 144 -2.16 16.16 -17.94
C TYR A 144 -3.17 15.63 -16.94
N GLN A 145 -4.44 15.97 -17.11
CA GLN A 145 -5.55 15.46 -16.29
C GLN A 145 -5.66 13.93 -16.38
N ARG A 146 -5.53 13.37 -17.59
CA ARG A 146 -5.57 11.92 -17.80
C ARG A 146 -4.35 11.23 -17.20
N PHE A 147 -3.17 11.82 -17.40
CA PHE A 147 -1.92 11.34 -16.81
C PHE A 147 -2.04 11.28 -15.26
N MET A 148 -2.45 12.39 -14.63
CA MET A 148 -2.68 12.40 -13.17
C MET A 148 -3.75 11.41 -12.72
N GLY A 149 -4.79 11.20 -13.55
CA GLY A 149 -5.83 10.22 -13.27
C GLY A 149 -5.28 8.81 -13.18
N LEU A 150 -4.53 8.37 -14.20
CA LEU A 150 -3.90 7.05 -14.18
C LEU A 150 -2.80 6.94 -13.13
N SER A 151 -2.02 8.02 -12.88
CA SER A 151 -1.08 8.05 -11.75
C SER A 151 -1.79 7.70 -10.44
N ALA A 152 -2.90 8.41 -10.11
CA ALA A 152 -3.65 8.15 -8.90
C ALA A 152 -4.20 6.71 -8.84
N ALA A 153 -4.65 6.18 -9.98
CA ALA A 153 -5.15 4.82 -10.07
C ALA A 153 -4.08 3.77 -9.80
N PHE A 154 -2.88 3.93 -10.35
CA PHE A 154 -1.77 3.01 -10.14
C PHE A 154 -1.26 3.06 -8.71
N GLU A 155 -1.03 4.24 -8.14
CA GLU A 155 -0.57 4.40 -6.76
C GLU A 155 -1.57 3.83 -5.74
N ASP A 156 -2.87 4.16 -5.86
CA ASP A 156 -3.89 3.57 -4.99
C ASP A 156 -3.94 2.05 -5.12
N LEU A 157 -3.74 1.54 -6.34
CA LEU A 157 -3.70 0.10 -6.58
C LEU A 157 -2.44 -0.52 -5.98
N GLY A 158 -1.28 0.14 -6.05
CA GLY A 158 -0.03 -0.25 -5.40
C GLY A 158 -0.19 -0.40 -3.89
N VAL A 159 -0.79 0.61 -3.22
CA VAL A 159 -1.12 0.56 -1.79
C VAL A 159 -1.94 -0.69 -1.46
N ARG A 160 -3.03 -0.93 -2.20
CA ARG A 160 -3.95 -2.05 -1.98
C ARG A 160 -3.31 -3.41 -2.29
N ALA A 161 -2.48 -3.45 -3.33
CA ALA A 161 -1.77 -4.66 -3.78
C ALA A 161 -0.73 -5.12 -2.74
N TYR A 162 0.11 -4.21 -2.25
CA TYR A 162 1.05 -4.52 -1.18
C TYR A 162 0.34 -4.97 0.09
N LYS A 163 -0.69 -4.25 0.52
CA LYS A 163 -1.50 -4.60 1.69
C LYS A 163 -2.12 -6.00 1.56
N GLY A 164 -2.58 -6.35 0.37
CA GLY A 164 -3.18 -7.66 0.07
C GLY A 164 -2.21 -8.84 0.19
N GLN A 165 -0.89 -8.60 0.18
CA GLN A 165 0.13 -9.64 0.34
C GLN A 165 0.73 -9.73 1.75
N MET A 166 0.44 -8.79 2.64
CA MET A 166 1.09 -8.74 3.97
C MET A 166 0.89 -10.01 4.79
N LEU A 167 -0.33 -10.56 4.80
CA LEU A 167 -0.60 -11.81 5.52
C LEU A 167 0.13 -13.00 4.89
N ASN A 168 0.27 -13.01 3.56
CA ASN A 168 1.01 -14.06 2.84
C ASN A 168 2.52 -14.00 3.12
N LEU A 169 3.03 -12.84 3.55
CA LEU A 169 4.44 -12.62 3.89
C LEU A 169 4.71 -12.68 5.41
N ALA A 170 3.69 -12.90 6.25
CA ALA A 170 3.82 -12.81 7.72
C ALA A 170 4.93 -13.70 8.31
N GLY A 171 5.22 -14.85 7.68
CA GLY A 171 6.32 -15.74 8.08
C GLY A 171 7.70 -15.35 7.55
N ALA A 172 7.79 -14.44 6.57
CA ALA A 172 9.02 -13.97 5.95
C ALA A 172 9.32 -12.53 6.39
N LYS A 173 9.71 -12.35 7.65
CA LYS A 173 9.77 -11.05 8.34
C LYS A 173 10.54 -9.97 7.59
N GLU A 174 11.70 -10.29 7.04
CA GLU A 174 12.54 -9.30 6.34
C GLU A 174 11.89 -8.85 5.02
N VAL A 175 11.28 -9.78 4.27
CA VAL A 175 10.54 -9.47 3.05
C VAL A 175 9.28 -8.66 3.39
N LEU A 176 8.54 -9.07 4.44
CA LEU A 176 7.40 -8.32 4.93
C LEU A 176 7.78 -6.89 5.33
N TYR A 177 8.90 -6.73 6.03
CA TYR A 177 9.38 -5.41 6.45
C TYR A 177 9.69 -4.51 5.24
N ALA A 178 10.37 -5.05 4.22
CA ALA A 178 10.62 -4.33 2.98
C ALA A 178 9.31 -3.97 2.25
N ALA A 179 8.36 -4.91 2.17
CA ALA A 179 7.05 -4.66 1.57
C ALA A 179 6.25 -3.57 2.32
N LEU A 180 6.32 -3.52 3.65
CA LEU A 180 5.70 -2.46 4.47
C LEU A 180 6.34 -1.10 4.24
N ASN A 181 7.66 -1.06 4.02
CA ASN A 181 8.37 0.19 3.70
C ASN A 181 7.93 0.73 2.34
N ILE A 182 7.84 -0.11 1.32
CA ILE A 182 7.30 0.28 0.00
C ILE A 182 5.85 0.73 0.16
N HIS A 183 4.98 -0.11 0.72
CA HIS A 183 3.55 0.20 0.94
C HIS A 183 3.32 1.60 1.55
N SER A 184 4.13 1.99 2.53
CA SER A 184 4.01 3.31 3.15
C SER A 184 4.45 4.45 2.22
N VAL A 185 5.32 4.19 1.25
CA VAL A 185 5.73 5.16 0.22
C VAL A 185 4.66 5.28 -0.85
N GLU A 186 4.10 4.15 -1.33
CA GLU A 186 2.95 4.13 -2.23
C GLU A 186 1.78 4.98 -1.70
N ALA A 187 1.45 4.84 -0.40
CA ALA A 187 0.40 5.65 0.21
C ALA A 187 0.71 7.17 0.19
N ARG A 188 1.99 7.55 0.25
CA ARG A 188 2.39 8.97 0.11
C ARG A 188 2.29 9.45 -1.33
N HIS A 189 2.69 8.62 -2.31
CA HIS A 189 2.54 8.91 -3.73
C HIS A 189 1.06 9.10 -4.08
N ALA A 190 0.21 8.13 -3.70
CA ALA A 190 -1.23 8.21 -3.89
C ALA A 190 -1.82 9.50 -3.30
N ALA A 191 -1.47 9.82 -2.04
CA ALA A 191 -1.94 11.04 -1.38
C ALA A 191 -1.51 12.32 -2.09
N GLU A 192 -0.26 12.37 -2.57
CA GLU A 192 0.29 13.53 -3.27
C GLU A 192 -0.37 13.71 -4.64
N VAL A 193 -0.49 12.65 -5.44
CA VAL A 193 -1.14 12.72 -6.75
C VAL A 193 -2.64 13.09 -6.61
N ARG A 194 -3.33 12.56 -5.60
CA ARG A 194 -4.70 12.95 -5.30
C ARG A 194 -4.81 14.45 -5.02
N ARG A 195 -3.88 15.04 -4.26
CA ARG A 195 -3.87 16.48 -3.96
C ARG A 195 -3.59 17.32 -5.20
N LEU A 196 -2.70 16.89 -6.09
CA LEU A 196 -2.47 17.55 -7.37
C LEU A 196 -3.75 17.58 -8.23
N ARG A 197 -4.58 16.54 -8.12
CA ARG A 197 -5.90 16.47 -8.77
C ARG A 197 -6.97 17.31 -8.09
N GLY A 198 -6.67 17.97 -6.97
CA GLY A 198 -7.63 18.75 -6.16
C GLY A 198 -8.51 17.88 -5.27
N SER A 199 -8.21 16.60 -5.13
CA SER A 199 -8.94 15.65 -4.29
C SER A 199 -8.35 15.60 -2.87
N LYS A 200 -9.03 14.91 -1.96
CA LYS A 200 -8.48 14.59 -0.64
C LYS A 200 -7.31 13.61 -0.78
N GLY A 201 -6.37 13.65 0.15
CA GLY A 201 -5.22 12.74 0.16
C GLY A 201 -5.52 11.30 0.60
N TRP A 202 -6.81 10.91 0.71
CA TRP A 202 -7.29 9.59 1.10
C TRP A 202 -8.51 9.21 0.29
N ILE A 203 -8.80 7.91 0.17
CA ILE A 203 -9.95 7.38 -0.55
C ILE A 203 -11.22 7.72 0.24
N ASN A 204 -12.28 8.10 -0.45
CA ASN A 204 -13.58 8.44 0.13
C ASN A 204 -14.65 7.54 -0.46
N PHE A 205 -15.17 6.59 0.31
CA PHE A 205 -16.01 5.51 -0.19
C PHE A 205 -15.33 4.73 -1.34
N ALA A 206 -16.11 4.14 -2.22
CA ALA A 206 -15.63 3.61 -3.50
C ALA A 206 -15.62 4.71 -4.60
N GLU A 207 -15.39 5.97 -4.22
CA GLU A 207 -15.37 7.08 -5.18
C GLU A 207 -14.10 7.07 -6.02
N ALA A 208 -14.31 7.04 -7.30
CA ALA A 208 -13.25 6.91 -8.29
C ALA A 208 -12.75 8.25 -8.84
N ASP A 209 -13.30 9.40 -8.45
CA ASP A 209 -12.93 10.73 -8.98
C ASP A 209 -12.79 10.76 -10.52
N GLY A 210 -13.72 10.07 -11.23
CA GLY A 210 -13.67 9.90 -12.69
C GLY A 210 -12.74 8.77 -13.18
N LEU A 211 -12.19 7.96 -12.28
CA LEU A 211 -11.47 6.73 -12.59
C LEU A 211 -12.41 5.51 -12.61
N PRO A 212 -12.00 4.37 -13.16
CA PRO A 212 -12.82 3.16 -13.11
C PRO A 212 -13.11 2.71 -11.68
N GLY A 213 -14.42 2.64 -11.31
CA GLY A 213 -14.87 2.39 -9.94
C GLY A 213 -14.35 1.08 -9.34
N PHE A 214 -14.19 0.05 -10.17
CA PHE A 214 -13.70 -1.27 -9.70
C PHE A 214 -12.29 -1.25 -9.06
N ILE A 215 -11.50 -0.17 -9.26
CA ILE A 215 -10.21 0.03 -8.58
C ILE A 215 -10.44 0.22 -7.07
N TYR A 216 -11.59 0.77 -6.70
CA TYR A 216 -11.96 1.15 -5.34
C TYR A 216 -13.04 0.26 -4.70
N ASP A 217 -13.38 -0.86 -5.35
CA ASP A 217 -14.32 -1.82 -4.78
C ASP A 217 -13.88 -2.26 -3.39
N GLY A 218 -14.79 -2.16 -2.41
CA GLY A 218 -14.56 -2.49 -1.02
C GLY A 218 -14.10 -1.33 -0.13
N GLU A 219 -13.71 -0.18 -0.67
CA GLU A 219 -13.26 0.98 0.10
C GLU A 219 -14.40 1.66 0.90
N GLU A 220 -15.65 1.30 0.63
CA GLU A 220 -16.80 1.72 1.43
C GLU A 220 -16.95 0.90 2.73
N ASN A 221 -16.08 -0.08 2.99
CA ASN A 221 -16.15 -0.92 4.17
C ASN A 221 -15.97 -0.10 5.45
N VAL A 222 -16.86 -0.30 6.41
CA VAL A 222 -16.81 0.31 7.75
C VAL A 222 -16.63 -0.70 8.87
N VAL A 223 -16.49 -1.99 8.53
CA VAL A 223 -16.33 -3.06 9.51
C VAL A 223 -14.86 -3.45 9.62
N GLN A 224 -14.27 -3.17 10.79
CA GLN A 224 -12.89 -3.52 11.09
C GLN A 224 -12.85 -4.47 12.29
N LEU A 225 -12.13 -5.59 12.18
CA LEU A 225 -12.05 -6.62 13.21
C LEU A 225 -13.43 -7.17 13.64
N GLY A 226 -14.41 -7.17 12.71
CA GLY A 226 -15.78 -7.56 13.00
C GLY A 226 -16.60 -6.49 13.74
N ILE A 227 -16.07 -5.29 13.94
CA ILE A 227 -16.73 -4.16 14.60
C ILE A 227 -17.17 -3.18 13.53
N ASP A 228 -18.45 -2.85 13.48
CA ASP A 228 -18.97 -1.70 12.72
C ASP A 228 -18.49 -0.41 13.40
N VAL A 229 -17.48 0.24 12.80
CA VAL A 229 -16.85 1.43 13.36
C VAL A 229 -17.83 2.59 13.47
N THR A 230 -18.86 2.64 12.62
CA THR A 230 -19.92 3.68 12.72
C THR A 230 -20.74 3.58 14.00
N LYS A 231 -20.73 2.44 14.69
CA LYS A 231 -21.43 2.21 15.97
C LYS A 231 -20.60 2.57 17.20
N VAL A 232 -19.28 2.75 17.03
CA VAL A 232 -18.35 3.03 18.14
C VAL A 232 -17.70 4.40 18.05
N THR A 233 -18.09 5.22 17.08
CA THR A 233 -17.63 6.61 16.89
C THR A 233 -18.80 7.52 16.57
N THR A 234 -18.60 8.83 16.74
CA THR A 234 -19.57 9.88 16.39
C THR A 234 -19.24 10.57 15.05
N VAL A 235 -18.13 10.18 14.38
CA VAL A 235 -17.78 10.76 13.10
C VAL A 235 -18.71 10.23 11.99
N SER A 236 -18.81 10.95 10.88
CA SER A 236 -19.70 10.56 9.78
C SER A 236 -19.25 9.24 9.13
N TYR A 237 -20.19 8.55 8.47
CA TYR A 237 -19.91 7.33 7.69
C TYR A 237 -18.73 7.55 6.73
N GLY A 238 -18.73 8.64 5.95
CA GLY A 238 -17.65 8.96 5.05
C GLY A 238 -16.30 9.21 5.74
N ALA A 239 -16.29 9.73 6.97
CA ALA A 239 -15.07 9.88 7.73
C ALA A 239 -14.54 8.52 8.25
N VAL A 240 -15.43 7.56 8.46
CA VAL A 240 -15.03 6.19 8.81
C VAL A 240 -14.39 5.50 7.61
N THR A 241 -14.99 5.57 6.41
CA THR A 241 -14.38 4.95 5.21
C THR A 241 -13.02 5.56 4.86
N GLN A 242 -12.84 6.86 5.07
CA GLN A 242 -11.56 7.56 4.84
C GLN A 242 -10.44 7.17 5.83
N ALA A 243 -10.76 6.46 6.89
CA ALA A 243 -9.79 6.10 7.93
C ALA A 243 -9.13 4.74 7.69
N PHE A 244 -9.59 4.00 6.69
CA PHE A 244 -9.10 2.66 6.37
C PHE A 244 -8.96 2.50 4.86
N ASP A 245 -7.87 1.88 4.40
CA ASP A 245 -7.70 1.42 3.04
C ASP A 245 -7.90 -0.10 3.03
N GLU A 246 -8.68 -0.62 2.09
CA GLU A 246 -8.95 -2.05 2.00
C GLU A 246 -7.95 -2.76 1.10
N PRO A 247 -7.48 -3.96 1.46
CA PRO A 247 -6.53 -4.72 0.64
C PRO A 247 -7.20 -5.28 -0.62
N LEU A 248 -6.43 -5.44 -1.70
CA LEU A 248 -6.81 -6.26 -2.85
C LEU A 248 -5.89 -7.46 -2.98
N SER A 249 -6.48 -8.63 -3.21
CA SER A 249 -5.70 -9.83 -3.52
C SER A 249 -5.14 -9.78 -4.94
N MET A 250 -4.14 -10.62 -5.23
CA MET A 250 -3.45 -10.65 -6.53
C MET A 250 -4.39 -10.79 -7.75
N PRO A 251 -5.41 -11.67 -7.76
CA PRO A 251 -6.24 -11.84 -8.95
C PRO A 251 -6.98 -10.58 -9.41
N PRO A 252 -7.72 -9.84 -8.55
CA PRO A 252 -8.36 -8.60 -8.97
C PRO A 252 -7.34 -7.53 -9.39
N VAL A 253 -6.19 -7.41 -8.72
CA VAL A 253 -5.14 -6.47 -9.14
C VAL A 253 -4.66 -6.79 -10.55
N MET A 254 -4.34 -8.06 -10.84
CA MET A 254 -3.91 -8.48 -12.18
C MET A 254 -4.99 -8.31 -13.23
N GLN A 255 -6.27 -8.40 -12.86
CA GLN A 255 -7.37 -8.11 -13.77
C GLN A 255 -7.45 -6.61 -14.11
N ILE A 256 -7.14 -5.74 -13.12
CA ILE A 256 -7.13 -4.27 -13.31
C ILE A 256 -5.98 -3.85 -14.21
N VAL A 257 -4.76 -4.36 -13.98
CA VAL A 257 -3.56 -3.98 -14.75
C VAL A 257 -3.43 -4.71 -16.07
N GLY A 258 -4.10 -5.86 -16.24
CA GLY A 258 -4.01 -6.69 -17.44
C GLY A 258 -4.20 -5.94 -18.76
N PRO A 259 -5.17 -5.02 -18.89
CA PRO A 259 -5.33 -4.20 -20.09
C PRO A 259 -4.13 -3.33 -20.48
N PHE A 260 -3.21 -3.07 -19.56
CA PHE A 260 -2.00 -2.28 -19.80
C PHE A 260 -0.78 -3.15 -20.15
N ILE A 261 -0.87 -4.48 -20.01
CA ILE A 261 0.23 -5.42 -20.27
C ILE A 261 0.01 -6.08 -21.65
N GLN A 262 1.06 -6.05 -22.51
CA GLN A 262 1.06 -6.67 -23.84
C GLN A 262 1.83 -8.00 -23.85
#